data_b3da6f10499f4d5bdf644a73063e00aa
#
_entry.id   b3da6f10499f4d5bdf644a73063e00aa
#
_cell.length_a   1.000
_cell.length_b   1.000
_cell.length_c   1.000
_cell.angle_alpha   90.00
_cell.angle_beta   90.00
_cell.angle_gamma   90.00
#
_symmetry.space_group_name_H-M   'P 1'
#
loop_
_entity.id
_entity.type
_entity.pdbx_description
1 polymer ?
#
loop_
_entity_poly.entity_id
_entity_poly.type
_entity_poly.pdbx_seq_one_letter_code
_entity_poly.pdbx_strand_id
1 'polypeptide(L)'
;MPRIEVETGQLHSASGRQAALADQVASLSGSLGAAGSSAAGAAGEAGAAAAISDCCAAWAASLAMLAESVGGLGANLGAAGDAYAGTDANAIPGAPR
;
A
#
# COMPACT_ATOMS: atom_id res chain seq x y z
N MET A 1 21.09 -2.53 26.09
CA MET A 1 20.22 -1.38 25.98
C MET A 1 19.32 -1.49 24.78
N PRO A 2 18.02 -1.43 24.95
CA PRO A 2 17.14 -1.50 23.80
C PRO A 2 17.43 -0.42 22.78
N ARG A 3 17.19 -0.75 21.56
CA ARG A 3 17.54 0.13 20.47
C ARG A 3 16.32 0.83 19.91
N ILE A 4 15.61 1.51 20.76
CA ILE A 4 14.42 2.23 20.30
C ILE A 4 14.79 3.29 19.29
N GLU A 5 15.91 3.94 19.49
CA GLU A 5 16.36 4.97 18.57
C GLU A 5 16.59 4.45 17.14
N VAL A 6 16.89 3.16 16.99
CA VAL A 6 17.05 2.58 15.67
C VAL A 6 15.71 2.51 14.95
N GLU A 7 14.65 2.27 15.70
CA GLU A 7 13.36 2.02 15.09
C GLU A 7 12.76 3.22 14.41
N THR A 8 13.14 4.44 14.79
CA THR A 8 12.62 5.61 14.12
C THR A 8 12.96 5.61 12.63
N GLY A 9 14.23 5.41 12.31
CA GLY A 9 14.65 5.33 10.93
C GLY A 9 14.06 4.12 10.21
N GLN A 10 13.97 3.00 10.92
CA GLN A 10 13.37 1.79 10.35
C GLN A 10 11.88 1.98 10.07
N LEU A 11 11.17 2.70 10.94
CA LEU A 11 9.76 2.99 10.71
C LEU A 11 9.56 3.87 9.49
N HIS A 12 10.41 4.87 9.30
CA HIS A 12 10.33 5.71 8.11
C HIS A 12 10.67 4.93 6.84
N SER A 13 11.68 4.05 6.90
CA SER A 13 12.00 3.17 5.78
C SER A 13 10.85 2.23 5.45
N ALA A 14 10.25 1.64 6.47
CA ALA A 14 9.12 0.74 6.28
C ALA A 14 7.93 1.49 5.69
N SER A 15 7.68 2.72 6.15
CA SER A 15 6.63 3.57 5.61
C SER A 15 6.83 3.79 4.11
N GLY A 16 8.06 4.12 3.70
CA GLY A 16 8.38 4.33 2.30
C GLY A 16 8.18 3.07 1.47
N ARG A 17 8.59 1.92 2.01
CA ARG A 17 8.40 0.65 1.30
C ARG A 17 6.92 0.28 1.19
N GLN A 18 6.14 0.56 2.22
CA GLN A 18 4.71 0.30 2.17
C GLN A 18 4.03 1.20 1.14
N ALA A 19 4.43 2.46 1.06
CA ALA A 19 3.89 3.37 0.06
C ALA A 19 4.21 2.89 -1.36
N ALA A 20 5.44 2.45 -1.59
CA ALA A 20 5.83 1.91 -2.90
C ALA A 20 5.04 0.64 -3.23
N LEU A 21 4.81 -0.21 -2.23
CA LEU A 21 4.03 -1.43 -2.42
C LEU A 21 2.57 -1.10 -2.74
N ALA A 22 2.00 -0.10 -2.07
CA ALA A 22 0.64 0.35 -2.36
C ALA A 22 0.52 0.81 -3.81
N ASP A 23 1.52 1.56 -4.31
CA ASP A 23 1.54 2.00 -5.71
C ASP A 23 1.60 0.82 -6.66
N GLN A 24 2.40 -0.20 -6.34
CA GLN A 24 2.50 -1.39 -7.16
C GLN A 24 1.18 -2.16 -7.21
N VAL A 25 0.51 -2.29 -6.07
CA VAL A 25 -0.78 -2.98 -6.01
C VAL A 25 -1.83 -2.18 -6.78
N ALA A 26 -1.81 -0.85 -6.67
CA ALA A 26 -2.73 -0.02 -7.44
C ALA A 26 -2.50 -0.17 -8.93
N SER A 27 -1.25 -0.26 -9.37
CA SER A 27 -0.91 -0.51 -10.78
C SER A 27 -1.43 -1.86 -11.24
N LEU A 28 -1.31 -2.89 -10.40
CA LEU A 28 -1.85 -4.21 -10.72
C LEU A 28 -3.37 -4.17 -10.89
N SER A 29 -4.06 -3.40 -10.05
CA SER A 29 -5.51 -3.21 -10.17
C SER A 29 -5.87 -2.64 -11.54
N GLY A 30 -5.14 -1.60 -11.99
CA GLY A 30 -5.37 -1.01 -13.29
C GLY A 30 -5.06 -1.96 -14.43
N SER A 31 -3.95 -2.69 -14.34
CA SER A 31 -3.56 -3.67 -15.35
C SER A 31 -4.58 -4.79 -15.46
N LEU A 32 -5.10 -5.25 -14.34
CA LEU A 32 -6.10 -6.32 -14.33
C LEU A 32 -7.40 -5.86 -14.97
N GLY A 33 -7.83 -4.62 -14.70
CA GLY A 33 -9.00 -4.05 -15.34
C GLY A 33 -8.84 -3.97 -16.86
N ALA A 34 -7.68 -3.51 -17.33
CA ALA A 34 -7.40 -3.42 -18.77
C ALA A 34 -7.35 -4.80 -19.41
N ALA A 35 -6.69 -5.75 -18.76
CA ALA A 35 -6.61 -7.12 -19.26
C ALA A 35 -7.99 -7.77 -19.33
N GLY A 36 -8.83 -7.52 -18.34
CA GLY A 36 -10.18 -8.01 -18.32
C GLY A 36 -11.01 -7.45 -19.48
N SER A 37 -10.88 -6.17 -19.77
CA SER A 37 -11.56 -5.55 -20.91
C SER A 37 -11.12 -6.17 -22.22
N SER A 38 -9.83 -6.40 -22.40
CA SER A 38 -9.29 -7.02 -23.60
C SER A 38 -9.78 -8.45 -23.75
N ALA A 39 -9.75 -9.23 -22.65
CA ALA A 39 -10.20 -10.62 -22.67
C ALA A 39 -11.70 -10.70 -22.96
N ALA A 40 -12.49 -9.81 -22.39
CA ALA A 40 -13.92 -9.76 -22.64
C ALA A 40 -14.21 -9.47 -24.11
N GLY A 41 -13.46 -8.55 -24.71
CA GLY A 41 -13.60 -8.25 -26.14
C GLY A 41 -13.27 -9.43 -27.03
N ALA A 42 -12.35 -10.30 -26.59
CA ALA A 42 -11.92 -11.46 -27.36
C ALA A 42 -12.81 -12.69 -27.13
N ALA A 43 -13.73 -12.65 -26.17
CA ALA A 43 -14.47 -13.85 -25.78
C ALA A 43 -15.42 -14.39 -26.85
N GLY A 44 -15.92 -13.51 -27.71
CA GLY A 44 -16.76 -13.92 -28.82
C GLY A 44 -18.20 -14.29 -28.46
N GLU A 45 -18.55 -14.25 -27.18
CA GLU A 45 -19.88 -14.59 -26.72
C GLU A 45 -20.23 -13.67 -25.54
N ALA A 46 -21.43 -13.09 -25.58
CA ALA A 46 -21.78 -11.99 -24.66
C ALA A 46 -21.79 -12.43 -23.19
N GLY A 47 -22.30 -13.63 -22.92
CA GLY A 47 -22.34 -14.12 -21.54
C GLY A 47 -20.95 -14.34 -20.95
N ALA A 48 -20.06 -14.91 -21.75
CA ALA A 48 -18.68 -15.12 -21.34
C ALA A 48 -17.96 -13.78 -21.16
N ALA A 49 -18.20 -12.84 -22.07
CA ALA A 49 -17.61 -11.50 -21.97
C ALA A 49 -18.03 -10.81 -20.68
N ALA A 50 -19.31 -10.87 -20.33
CA ALA A 50 -19.80 -10.27 -19.10
C ALA A 50 -19.19 -10.94 -17.87
N ALA A 51 -19.08 -12.26 -17.87
CA ALA A 51 -18.51 -13.00 -16.74
C ALA A 51 -17.04 -12.64 -16.55
N ILE A 52 -16.29 -12.51 -17.62
CA ILE A 52 -14.88 -12.12 -17.55
C ILE A 52 -14.76 -10.70 -17.02
N SER A 53 -15.54 -9.76 -17.55
CA SER A 53 -15.52 -8.38 -17.10
C SER A 53 -15.86 -8.28 -15.62
N ASP A 54 -16.93 -8.96 -15.19
CA ASP A 54 -17.36 -8.91 -13.79
C ASP A 54 -16.32 -9.50 -12.85
N CYS A 55 -15.73 -10.61 -13.23
CA CYS A 55 -14.70 -11.26 -12.43
C CYS A 55 -13.47 -10.35 -12.29
N CYS A 56 -13.00 -9.79 -13.40
CA CYS A 56 -11.83 -8.93 -13.37
C CYS A 56 -12.11 -7.62 -12.65
N ALA A 57 -13.31 -7.07 -12.77
CA ALA A 57 -13.70 -5.87 -12.05
C ALA A 57 -13.71 -6.12 -10.54
N ALA A 58 -14.19 -7.28 -10.10
CA ALA A 58 -14.20 -7.63 -8.68
C ALA A 58 -12.78 -7.77 -8.15
N TRP A 59 -11.90 -8.42 -8.89
CA TRP A 59 -10.49 -8.53 -8.52
C TRP A 59 -9.80 -7.17 -8.47
N ALA A 60 -10.06 -6.33 -9.48
CA ALA A 60 -9.46 -4.99 -9.52
C ALA A 60 -9.91 -4.15 -8.33
N ALA A 61 -11.19 -4.24 -7.96
CA ALA A 61 -11.70 -3.53 -6.79
C ALA A 61 -11.04 -4.02 -5.51
N SER A 62 -10.87 -5.34 -5.38
CA SER A 62 -10.20 -5.91 -4.21
C SER A 62 -8.76 -5.47 -4.11
N LEU A 63 -8.05 -5.41 -5.24
CA LEU A 63 -6.67 -4.94 -5.25
C LEU A 63 -6.59 -3.45 -4.91
N ALA A 64 -7.53 -2.65 -5.37
CA ALA A 64 -7.58 -1.23 -5.02
C ALA A 64 -7.77 -1.04 -3.52
N MET A 65 -8.65 -1.83 -2.91
CA MET A 65 -8.86 -1.79 -1.46
C MET A 65 -7.62 -2.22 -0.71
N LEU A 66 -6.92 -3.24 -1.23
CA LEU A 66 -5.67 -3.68 -0.63
C LEU A 66 -4.62 -2.58 -0.72
N ALA A 67 -4.55 -1.88 -1.85
CA ALA A 67 -3.61 -0.76 -2.00
C ALA A 67 -3.88 0.33 -0.97
N GLU A 68 -5.15 0.64 -0.72
CA GLU A 68 -5.52 1.60 0.32
C GLU A 68 -5.07 1.15 1.70
N SER A 69 -5.28 -0.13 2.01
CA SER A 69 -4.89 -0.68 3.31
C SER A 69 -3.39 -0.65 3.49
N VAL A 70 -2.64 -1.04 2.45
CA VAL A 70 -1.18 -1.01 2.51
C VAL A 70 -0.67 0.41 2.64
N GLY A 71 -1.27 1.35 1.89
CA GLY A 71 -0.92 2.75 1.99
C GLY A 71 -1.22 3.33 3.37
N GLY A 72 -2.37 2.96 3.95
CA GLY A 72 -2.73 3.38 5.30
C GLY A 72 -1.76 2.86 6.34
N LEU A 73 -1.33 1.60 6.19
CA LEU A 73 -0.33 1.04 7.10
C LEU A 73 0.98 1.81 6.98
N GLY A 74 1.40 2.14 5.76
CA GLY A 74 2.60 2.93 5.56
C GLY A 74 2.51 4.29 6.21
N ALA A 75 1.36 4.96 6.07
CA ALA A 75 1.15 6.26 6.71
C ALA A 75 1.22 6.14 8.24
N ASN A 76 0.63 5.08 8.79
CA ASN A 76 0.69 4.85 10.24
C ASN A 76 2.11 4.59 10.71
N LEU A 77 2.90 3.87 9.94
CA LEU A 77 4.31 3.64 10.27
C LEU A 77 5.09 4.94 10.25
N GLY A 78 4.84 5.80 9.27
CA GLY A 78 5.47 7.10 9.20
C GLY A 78 5.11 7.97 10.40
N ALA A 79 3.82 7.99 10.75
CA ALA A 79 3.35 8.74 11.91
C ALA A 79 3.96 8.21 13.20
N ALA A 80 4.09 6.90 13.33
CA ALA A 80 4.73 6.30 14.50
C ALA A 80 6.20 6.72 14.58
N GLY A 81 6.90 6.72 13.44
CA GLY A 81 8.28 7.17 13.41
C GLY A 81 8.42 8.62 13.84
N ASP A 82 7.53 9.48 13.36
CA ASP A 82 7.53 10.89 13.74
C ASP A 82 7.25 11.03 15.24
N ALA A 83 6.30 10.27 15.77
CA ALA A 83 5.95 10.33 17.18
C ALA A 83 7.12 9.90 18.06
N TYR A 84 7.82 8.83 17.68
CA TYR A 84 8.99 8.39 18.43
C TYR A 84 10.11 9.43 18.38
N ALA A 85 10.35 10.02 17.22
CA ALA A 85 11.36 11.04 17.08
C ALA A 85 11.04 12.25 17.96
N GLY A 86 9.79 12.67 17.97
CA GLY A 86 9.35 13.79 18.82
C GLY A 86 9.45 13.47 20.30
N THR A 87 9.08 12.25 20.69
CA THR A 87 9.17 11.81 22.06
C THR A 87 10.61 11.79 22.55
N ASP A 88 11.51 11.22 21.74
CA ASP A 88 12.92 11.17 22.08
C ASP A 88 13.51 12.56 22.26
N ALA A 89 13.15 13.47 21.36
CA ALA A 89 13.66 14.83 21.43
C ALA A 89 13.20 15.58 22.68
N ASN A 90 11.98 15.28 23.15
CA ASN A 90 11.39 15.99 24.28
C ASN A 90 11.60 15.32 25.61
N ALA A 91 11.70 13.99 25.61
CA ALA A 91 11.75 13.23 26.86
C ALA A 91 13.11 13.32 27.56
N ILE A 92 14.19 13.55 26.79
CA ILE A 92 15.54 13.62 27.34
C ILE A 92 16.19 14.93 26.92
N PRO A 93 15.84 16.02 27.60
CA PRO A 93 16.43 17.33 27.28
C PRO A 93 17.95 17.27 27.43
N GLY A 94 18.63 17.78 26.40
CA GLY A 94 20.09 17.80 26.42
C GLY A 94 20.74 16.52 25.95
N ALA A 95 19.98 15.48 25.66
CA ALA A 95 20.53 14.25 25.13
C ALA A 95 21.01 14.46 23.69
N PRO A 96 22.01 13.71 23.25
CA PRO A 96 22.44 13.75 21.84
C PRO A 96 21.30 13.32 20.92
N ARG A 97 21.23 13.96 19.77
CA ARG A 97 20.17 13.67 18.80
C ARG A 97 20.71 13.27 17.43
#